data_4cfa89003244ef29336bc8ffe97c5db5
#
_entry.id   4cfa89003244ef29336bc8ffe97c5db5
#
_cell.length_a   1.000
_cell.length_b   1.000
_cell.length_c   1.000
_cell.angle_alpha   90.00
_cell.angle_beta   90.00
_cell.angle_gamma   90.00
#
_symmetry.space_group_name_H-M   'P 1'
#
loop_
_entity.id
_entity.type
_entity.pdbx_description
1 polymer ?
#
loop_
_entity_poly.entity_id
_entity_poly.type
_entity_poly.pdbx_seq_one_letter_code
_entity_poly.pdbx_strand_id
1 'polypeptide(L)'
;MEEVFKYIIGLGAAVMMPIIFTILGVCIGIKLPKALKSGLLVGVGFVGLSVVTALLTSSLGPALSKMVEIYGLELGIFDMGWPSAAAVAYNTSVGAFIIPVCLGVNLLMLLTKTTRTVNIDLWNYWHFAFIGAIVYFASDSILWGFFAAIICYIITLVMADMTAPAFQKFYDKMDGISIPQPFC
;
A
#
# COMPACT_ATOMS: atom_id res chain seq x y z
N MET A 1 19.40 17.66 -1.42
CA MET A 1 18.44 16.89 -0.62
C MET A 1 17.49 16.06 -1.50
N GLU A 2 16.98 16.62 -2.58
CA GLU A 2 16.07 15.92 -3.52
C GLU A 2 16.71 14.68 -4.15
N GLU A 3 17.97 14.73 -4.56
CA GLU A 3 18.68 13.58 -5.12
C GLU A 3 18.89 12.45 -4.12
N VAL A 4 19.16 12.77 -2.86
CA VAL A 4 19.28 11.76 -1.78
C VAL A 4 17.93 11.10 -1.54
N PHE A 5 16.85 11.85 -1.54
CA PHE A 5 15.49 11.31 -1.43
C PHE A 5 15.13 10.40 -2.61
N LYS A 6 15.43 10.82 -3.83
CA LYS A 6 15.20 10.00 -5.04
C LYS A 6 16.02 8.71 -5.01
N TYR A 7 17.29 8.78 -4.56
CA TYR A 7 18.13 7.61 -4.39
C TYR A 7 17.56 6.65 -3.35
N ILE A 8 17.14 7.15 -2.19
CA ILE A 8 16.56 6.36 -1.12
C ILE A 8 15.26 5.67 -1.59
N ILE A 9 14.36 6.40 -2.25
CA ILE A 9 13.13 5.84 -2.81
C ILE A 9 13.46 4.78 -3.89
N GLY A 10 14.48 5.02 -4.70
CA GLY A 10 14.96 4.08 -5.72
C GLY A 10 15.51 2.76 -5.19
N LEU A 11 15.88 2.68 -3.90
CA LEU A 11 16.33 1.42 -3.27
C LEU A 11 15.20 0.38 -3.10
N GLY A 12 13.95 0.80 -3.25
CA GLY A 12 12.78 -0.08 -3.18
C GLY A 12 12.43 -0.56 -1.77
N ALA A 13 11.29 -1.24 -1.66
CA ALA A 13 10.74 -1.70 -0.39
C ALA A 13 11.65 -2.68 0.35
N ALA A 14 12.35 -3.54 -0.38
CA ALA A 14 13.25 -4.54 0.19
C ALA A 14 14.37 -3.93 1.04
N VAL A 15 14.76 -2.69 0.78
CA VAL A 15 15.80 -1.96 1.53
C VAL A 15 15.16 -0.95 2.50
N MET A 16 14.14 -0.22 2.03
CA MET A 16 13.51 0.83 2.83
C MET A 16 12.77 0.27 4.05
N MET A 17 12.00 -0.81 3.87
CA MET A 17 11.17 -1.36 4.95
C MET A 17 12.00 -1.92 6.12
N PRO A 18 13.11 -2.65 5.91
CA PRO A 18 14.03 -3.01 6.99
C PRO A 18 14.49 -1.82 7.82
N ILE A 19 14.84 -0.71 7.18
CA ILE A 19 15.30 0.50 7.86
C ILE A 19 14.18 1.09 8.71
N ILE A 20 13.00 1.29 8.11
CA ILE A 20 11.84 1.87 8.78
C ILE A 20 11.43 1.01 9.97
N PHE A 21 11.27 -0.31 9.80
CA PHE A 21 10.88 -1.21 10.89
C PHE A 21 11.95 -1.32 11.99
N THR A 22 13.23 -1.22 11.64
CA THR A 22 14.31 -1.17 12.63
C THR A 22 14.20 0.11 13.47
N ILE A 23 14.03 1.27 12.83
CA ILE A 23 13.86 2.56 13.52
C ILE A 23 12.62 2.52 14.43
N LEU A 24 11.47 2.12 13.90
CA LEU A 24 10.24 2.00 14.67
C LEU A 24 10.40 1.04 15.85
N GLY A 25 11.04 -0.11 15.63
CA GLY A 25 11.32 -1.07 16.69
C GLY A 25 12.15 -0.47 17.84
N VAL A 26 13.17 0.31 17.51
CA VAL A 26 13.98 1.02 18.52
C VAL A 26 13.17 2.09 19.23
N CYS A 27 12.34 2.85 18.50
CA CYS A 27 11.50 3.90 19.09
C CYS A 27 10.48 3.36 20.10
N ILE A 28 9.97 2.15 19.91
CA ILE A 28 9.08 1.47 20.86
C ILE A 28 9.81 0.68 21.95
N GLY A 29 11.14 0.83 22.04
CA GLY A 29 11.96 0.26 23.13
C GLY A 29 12.50 -1.15 22.87
N ILE A 30 12.43 -1.67 21.66
CA ILE A 30 13.07 -2.95 21.31
C ILE A 30 14.59 -2.74 21.23
N LYS A 31 15.37 -3.64 21.81
CA LYS A 31 16.85 -3.60 21.73
C LYS A 31 17.30 -3.63 20.26
N LEU A 32 18.24 -2.76 19.89
CA LEU A 32 18.73 -2.60 18.50
C LEU A 32 19.04 -3.93 17.77
N PRO A 33 19.75 -4.92 18.35
CA PRO A 33 20.03 -6.18 17.65
C PRO A 33 18.76 -6.95 17.27
N LYS A 34 17.73 -6.91 18.14
CA LYS A 34 16.44 -7.57 17.91
C LYS A 34 15.63 -6.80 16.87
N ALA A 35 15.59 -5.48 16.95
CA ALA A 35 14.91 -4.62 15.97
C ALA A 35 15.53 -4.78 14.58
N LEU A 36 16.87 -4.80 14.46
CA LEU A 36 17.59 -5.00 13.21
C LEU A 36 17.29 -6.38 12.61
N LYS A 37 17.33 -7.45 13.41
CA LYS A 37 16.98 -8.80 12.96
C LYS A 37 15.54 -8.83 12.42
N SER A 38 14.60 -8.22 13.10
CA SER A 38 13.20 -8.16 12.66
C SER A 38 13.06 -7.36 11.37
N GLY A 39 13.73 -6.21 11.27
CA GLY A 39 13.76 -5.40 10.04
C GLY A 39 14.33 -6.18 8.85
N LEU A 40 15.46 -6.87 9.02
CA LEU A 40 16.06 -7.69 7.97
C LEU A 40 15.13 -8.84 7.52
N LEU A 41 14.42 -9.48 8.45
CA LEU A 41 13.44 -10.52 8.10
C LEU A 41 12.30 -9.95 7.25
N VAL A 42 11.85 -8.73 7.54
CA VAL A 42 10.87 -8.02 6.69
C VAL A 42 11.42 -7.80 5.29
N GLY A 43 12.68 -7.36 5.15
CA GLY A 43 13.35 -7.20 3.85
C GLY A 43 13.41 -8.50 3.05
N VAL A 44 13.78 -9.61 3.70
CA VAL A 44 13.78 -10.94 3.08
C VAL A 44 12.38 -11.32 2.60
N GLY A 45 11.33 -11.00 3.39
CA GLY A 45 9.94 -11.20 3.00
C GLY A 45 9.57 -10.41 1.73
N PHE A 46 9.97 -9.14 1.62
CA PHE A 46 9.74 -8.33 0.42
C PHE A 46 10.46 -8.86 -0.81
N VAL A 47 11.71 -9.34 -0.66
CA VAL A 47 12.43 -10.01 -1.77
C VAL A 47 11.70 -11.28 -2.19
N GLY A 48 11.28 -12.11 -1.24
CA GLY A 48 10.49 -13.31 -1.52
C GLY A 48 9.19 -13.01 -2.25
N LEU A 49 8.45 -11.99 -1.79
CA LEU A 49 7.23 -11.53 -2.44
C LEU A 49 7.49 -11.08 -3.88
N SER A 50 8.55 -10.30 -4.11
CA SER A 50 8.91 -9.84 -5.45
C SER A 50 9.20 -11.00 -6.40
N VAL A 51 9.89 -12.04 -5.93
CA VAL A 51 10.18 -13.24 -6.73
C VAL A 51 8.92 -14.00 -7.07
N VAL A 52 8.02 -14.20 -6.10
CA VAL A 52 6.73 -14.89 -6.32
C VAL A 52 5.85 -14.09 -7.29
N THR A 53 5.78 -12.78 -7.13
CA THR A 53 5.02 -11.91 -8.03
C THR A 53 5.58 -11.95 -9.45
N ALA A 54 6.90 -11.91 -9.62
CA ALA A 54 7.54 -12.03 -10.92
C ALA A 54 7.23 -13.39 -11.61
N LEU A 55 7.29 -14.48 -10.85
CA LEU A 55 6.91 -15.82 -11.33
C LEU A 55 5.43 -15.87 -11.73
N LEU A 56 4.56 -15.30 -10.91
CA LEU A 56 3.12 -15.23 -11.21
C LEU A 56 2.87 -14.46 -12.50
N THR A 57 3.44 -13.26 -12.62
CA THR A 57 3.29 -12.39 -13.79
C THR A 57 3.84 -13.06 -15.06
N SER A 58 5.01 -13.70 -14.98
CA SER A 58 5.59 -14.40 -16.12
C SER A 58 4.78 -15.62 -16.54
N SER A 59 4.09 -16.28 -15.61
CA SER A 59 3.28 -17.47 -15.89
C SER A 59 1.86 -17.11 -16.38
N LEU A 60 1.23 -16.12 -15.77
CA LEU A 60 -0.15 -15.70 -16.09
C LEU A 60 -0.20 -14.67 -17.21
N GLY A 61 0.81 -13.82 -17.36
CA GLY A 61 0.84 -12.77 -18.38
C GLY A 61 0.53 -13.26 -19.79
N PRO A 62 1.19 -14.31 -20.29
CA PRO A 62 0.91 -14.87 -21.63
C PRO A 62 -0.53 -15.40 -21.77
N ALA A 63 -1.07 -16.03 -20.70
CA ALA A 63 -2.44 -16.53 -20.70
C ALA A 63 -3.47 -15.39 -20.73
N LEU A 64 -3.25 -14.33 -19.94
CA LEU A 64 -4.09 -13.14 -19.93
C LEU A 64 -4.06 -12.41 -21.27
N SER A 65 -2.88 -12.24 -21.88
CA SER A 65 -2.74 -11.62 -23.20
C SER A 65 -3.51 -12.41 -24.26
N LYS A 66 -3.46 -13.73 -24.20
CA LYS A 66 -4.19 -14.59 -25.14
C LYS A 66 -5.71 -14.56 -24.92
N MET A 67 -6.16 -14.42 -23.67
CA MET A 67 -7.57 -14.19 -23.36
C MET A 67 -8.08 -12.86 -23.94
N VAL A 68 -7.31 -11.78 -23.76
CA VAL A 68 -7.62 -10.45 -24.34
C VAL A 68 -7.75 -10.54 -25.85
N GLU A 69 -6.83 -11.24 -26.53
CA GLU A 69 -6.88 -11.46 -27.98
C GLU A 69 -8.11 -12.27 -28.41
N ILE A 70 -8.40 -13.39 -27.75
CA ILE A 70 -9.53 -14.29 -28.08
C ILE A 70 -10.89 -13.60 -27.87
N TYR A 71 -11.03 -12.82 -26.82
CA TYR A 71 -12.28 -12.11 -26.51
C TYR A 71 -12.42 -10.78 -27.24
N GLY A 72 -11.42 -10.37 -28.02
CA GLY A 72 -11.44 -9.10 -28.77
C GLY A 72 -11.51 -7.88 -27.84
N LEU A 73 -10.96 -7.98 -26.66
CA LEU A 73 -10.95 -6.89 -25.69
C LEU A 73 -9.83 -5.90 -26.08
N GLU A 74 -10.20 -4.68 -26.40
CA GLU A 74 -9.23 -3.59 -26.62
C GLU A 74 -8.75 -3.02 -25.26
N LEU A 75 -8.11 -3.86 -24.45
CA LEU A 75 -7.54 -3.46 -23.17
C LEU A 75 -6.04 -3.20 -23.35
N GLY A 76 -5.64 -1.94 -23.18
CA GLY A 76 -4.23 -1.59 -23.01
C GLY A 76 -3.75 -2.06 -21.65
N ILE A 77 -2.96 -3.13 -21.59
CA ILE A 77 -2.29 -3.55 -20.37
C ILE A 77 -0.95 -2.84 -20.32
N PHE A 78 -0.81 -1.94 -19.36
CA PHE A 78 0.45 -1.25 -19.08
C PHE A 78 0.91 -1.61 -17.68
N ASP A 79 1.78 -2.61 -17.58
CA ASP A 79 2.39 -3.00 -16.32
C ASP A 79 3.63 -2.14 -16.05
N MET A 80 3.47 -1.16 -15.18
CA MET A 80 4.56 -0.31 -14.69
C MET A 80 5.31 -0.94 -13.51
N GLY A 81 4.78 -2.01 -12.94
CA GLY A 81 5.18 -2.48 -11.62
C GLY A 81 4.78 -1.49 -10.51
N TRP A 82 4.50 -2.02 -9.34
CA TRP A 82 4.06 -1.23 -8.19
C TRP A 82 5.02 -0.10 -7.75
N PRO A 83 6.38 -0.22 -7.83
CA PRO A 83 7.26 0.87 -7.43
C PRO A 83 7.11 2.10 -8.34
N SER A 84 6.96 1.88 -9.65
CA SER A 84 6.78 2.97 -10.60
C SER A 84 5.40 3.58 -10.48
N ALA A 85 4.35 2.77 -10.29
CA ALA A 85 3.00 3.24 -10.04
C ALA A 85 2.92 4.10 -8.77
N ALA A 86 3.57 3.67 -7.68
CA ALA A 86 3.67 4.43 -6.45
C ALA A 86 4.42 5.75 -6.65
N ALA A 87 5.56 5.73 -7.36
CA ALA A 87 6.33 6.94 -7.63
C ALA A 87 5.53 7.96 -8.46
N VAL A 88 4.81 7.51 -9.49
CA VAL A 88 3.93 8.38 -10.29
C VAL A 88 2.80 8.93 -9.43
N ALA A 89 2.15 8.09 -8.64
CA ALA A 89 1.04 8.50 -7.78
C ALA A 89 1.44 9.59 -6.77
N TYR A 90 2.56 9.38 -6.06
CA TYR A 90 3.06 10.35 -5.08
C TYR A 90 3.57 11.66 -5.69
N ASN A 91 3.96 11.67 -6.96
CA ASN A 91 4.34 12.90 -7.67
C ASN A 91 3.14 13.74 -8.12
N THR A 92 1.91 13.28 -7.94
CA THR A 92 0.70 14.07 -8.22
C THR A 92 0.36 14.98 -7.05
N SER A 93 -0.43 16.04 -7.31
CA SER A 93 -0.96 16.91 -6.27
C SER A 93 -1.82 16.16 -5.25
N VAL A 94 -2.54 15.12 -5.69
CA VAL A 94 -3.31 14.24 -4.78
C VAL A 94 -2.36 13.42 -3.93
N GLY A 95 -1.37 12.79 -4.53
CA GLY A 95 -0.41 11.94 -3.83
C GLY A 95 0.43 12.68 -2.80
N ALA A 96 0.79 13.93 -3.07
CA ALA A 96 1.57 14.76 -2.15
C ALA A 96 0.87 14.97 -0.78
N PHE A 97 -0.46 15.00 -0.78
CA PHE A 97 -1.27 15.23 0.43
C PHE A 97 -2.03 14.00 0.91
N ILE A 98 -1.88 12.85 0.26
CA ILE A 98 -2.69 11.67 0.57
C ILE A 98 -2.49 11.17 2.00
N ILE A 99 -1.26 11.18 2.51
CA ILE A 99 -0.96 10.70 3.85
C ILE A 99 -1.68 11.53 4.93
N PRO A 100 -1.50 12.86 5.01
CA PRO A 100 -2.20 13.67 6.00
C PRO A 100 -3.73 13.65 5.83
N VAL A 101 -4.23 13.58 4.60
CA VAL A 101 -5.67 13.49 4.33
C VAL A 101 -6.24 12.18 4.85
N CYS A 102 -5.65 11.04 4.50
CA CYS A 102 -6.12 9.73 4.95
C CYS A 102 -5.97 9.54 6.47
N LEU A 103 -4.90 10.03 7.08
CA LEU A 103 -4.76 10.04 8.54
C LEU A 103 -5.84 10.90 9.21
N GLY A 104 -6.16 12.05 8.65
CA GLY A 104 -7.25 12.90 9.12
C GLY A 104 -8.61 12.20 9.04
N VAL A 105 -8.90 11.53 7.93
CA VAL A 105 -10.12 10.72 7.75
C VAL A 105 -10.17 9.57 8.77
N ASN A 106 -9.06 8.84 8.96
CA ASN A 106 -9.01 7.77 9.97
C ASN A 106 -9.26 8.30 11.38
N LEU A 107 -8.66 9.42 11.73
CA LEU A 107 -8.89 10.07 13.03
C LEU A 107 -10.37 10.45 13.21
N LEU A 108 -11.00 11.05 12.20
CA LEU A 108 -12.42 11.38 12.23
C LEU A 108 -13.28 10.14 12.39
N MET A 109 -12.99 9.06 11.65
CA MET A 109 -13.74 7.80 11.75
C MET A 109 -13.56 7.14 13.12
N LEU A 110 -12.39 7.25 13.75
CA LEU A 110 -12.15 6.77 15.11
C LEU A 110 -12.93 7.60 16.14
N LEU A 111 -12.93 8.93 16.02
CA LEU A 111 -13.66 9.83 16.92
C LEU A 111 -15.18 9.61 16.82
N THR A 112 -15.70 9.37 15.62
CA THR A 112 -17.12 9.06 15.38
C THR A 112 -17.46 7.60 15.65
N LYS A 113 -16.47 6.76 16.02
CA LYS A 113 -16.63 5.32 16.27
C LYS A 113 -17.19 4.55 15.07
N THR A 114 -16.97 5.03 13.87
CA THR A 114 -17.35 4.36 12.61
C THR A 114 -16.33 3.33 12.16
N THR A 115 -15.12 3.36 12.71
CA THR A 115 -14.08 2.31 12.59
C THR A 115 -13.42 2.04 13.93
N ARG A 116 -12.85 0.84 14.07
CA ARG A 116 -11.98 0.45 15.20
C ARG A 116 -10.54 0.31 14.77
N THR A 117 -10.27 0.39 13.47
CA THR A 117 -8.95 0.19 12.88
C THR A 117 -8.20 1.51 12.81
N VAL A 118 -6.98 1.52 13.35
CA VAL A 118 -5.98 2.56 13.11
C VAL A 118 -5.07 2.10 11.99
N ASN A 119 -5.14 2.74 10.83
CA ASN A 119 -4.26 2.41 9.71
C ASN A 119 -2.95 3.16 9.82
N ILE A 120 -1.88 2.45 10.23
CA ILE A 120 -0.51 2.96 10.35
C ILE A 120 0.40 2.46 9.23
N ASP A 121 -0.13 1.72 8.28
CA ASP A 121 0.60 1.21 7.12
C ASP A 121 0.74 2.31 6.04
N LEU A 122 1.52 3.32 6.37
CA LEU A 122 1.75 4.48 5.51
C LEU A 122 2.36 4.10 4.15
N TRP A 123 3.05 2.97 4.09
CA TRP A 123 3.61 2.46 2.84
C TRP A 123 2.51 2.18 1.82
N ASN A 124 1.47 1.51 2.22
CA ASN A 124 0.38 1.11 1.33
C ASN A 124 -0.57 2.27 0.97
N TYR A 125 -0.36 3.48 1.49
CA TYR A 125 -1.14 4.66 1.09
C TYR A 125 -0.96 5.03 -0.39
N TRP A 126 0.07 4.48 -1.05
CA TRP A 126 0.23 4.65 -2.49
C TRP A 126 -0.96 4.14 -3.31
N HIS A 127 -1.70 3.13 -2.84
CA HIS A 127 -2.91 2.66 -3.50
C HIS A 127 -3.97 3.76 -3.60
N PHE A 128 -4.19 4.48 -2.51
CA PHE A 128 -5.15 5.59 -2.47
C PHE A 128 -4.65 6.78 -3.29
N ALA A 129 -3.35 7.05 -3.23
CA ALA A 129 -2.69 8.05 -4.08
C ALA A 129 -2.87 7.70 -5.57
N PHE A 130 -2.70 6.44 -5.95
CA PHE A 130 -2.81 5.96 -7.32
C PHE A 130 -4.24 6.08 -7.85
N ILE A 131 -5.23 5.62 -7.07
CA ILE A 131 -6.65 5.76 -7.43
C ILE A 131 -7.02 7.24 -7.58
N GLY A 132 -6.60 8.06 -6.62
CA GLY A 132 -6.83 9.49 -6.69
C GLY A 132 -6.15 10.16 -7.88
N ALA A 133 -4.94 9.74 -8.22
CA ALA A 133 -4.20 10.23 -9.39
C ALA A 133 -4.91 9.88 -10.70
N ILE A 134 -5.38 8.64 -10.85
CA ILE A 134 -6.15 8.22 -12.05
C ILE A 134 -7.39 9.10 -12.23
N VAL A 135 -8.17 9.28 -11.16
CA VAL A 135 -9.39 10.10 -11.24
C VAL A 135 -9.05 11.58 -11.48
N TYR A 136 -7.98 12.09 -10.87
CA TYR A 136 -7.48 13.44 -11.12
C TYR A 136 -7.13 13.63 -12.61
N PHE A 137 -6.37 12.72 -13.21
CA PHE A 137 -6.01 12.81 -14.63
C PHE A 137 -7.22 12.64 -15.57
N ALA A 138 -8.19 11.80 -15.20
CA ALA A 138 -9.38 11.57 -16.01
C ALA A 138 -10.39 12.73 -15.94
N SER A 139 -10.49 13.42 -14.80
CA SER A 139 -11.49 14.47 -14.56
C SER A 139 -10.93 15.89 -14.62
N ASP A 140 -9.60 16.03 -14.71
CA ASP A 140 -8.86 17.30 -14.59
C ASP A 140 -9.23 18.08 -13.31
N SER A 141 -9.65 17.38 -12.26
CA SER A 141 -10.11 17.95 -10.99
C SER A 141 -9.47 17.28 -9.79
N ILE A 142 -8.70 18.06 -9.04
CA ILE A 142 -8.06 17.61 -7.80
C ILE A 142 -9.08 17.18 -6.74
N LEU A 143 -10.26 17.82 -6.71
CA LEU A 143 -11.32 17.48 -5.78
C LEU A 143 -11.87 16.09 -6.04
N TRP A 144 -12.13 15.72 -7.28
CA TRP A 144 -12.56 14.38 -7.65
C TRP A 144 -11.48 13.33 -7.36
N GLY A 145 -10.20 13.67 -7.54
CA GLY A 145 -9.08 12.83 -7.16
C GLY A 145 -9.08 12.51 -5.66
N PHE A 146 -9.17 13.54 -4.81
CA PHE A 146 -9.27 13.32 -3.36
C PHE A 146 -10.53 12.59 -2.95
N PHE A 147 -11.66 12.90 -3.56
CA PHE A 147 -12.93 12.22 -3.26
C PHE A 147 -12.83 10.71 -3.53
N ALA A 148 -12.29 10.31 -4.67
CA ALA A 148 -12.08 8.92 -5.01
C ALA A 148 -11.11 8.22 -4.04
N ALA A 149 -9.99 8.86 -3.72
CA ALA A 149 -9.02 8.34 -2.76
C ALA A 149 -9.62 8.15 -1.36
N ILE A 150 -10.38 9.13 -0.86
CA ILE A 150 -11.04 9.07 0.45
C ILE A 150 -12.10 7.96 0.49
N ILE A 151 -12.93 7.84 -0.55
CA ILE A 151 -13.92 6.75 -0.60
C ILE A 151 -13.23 5.40 -0.56
N CYS A 152 -12.19 5.19 -1.37
CA CYS A 152 -11.43 3.95 -1.36
C CYS A 152 -10.85 3.67 0.03
N TYR A 153 -10.28 4.68 0.68
CA TYR A 153 -9.73 4.56 2.02
C TYR A 153 -10.78 4.18 3.06
N ILE A 154 -11.96 4.80 3.04
CA ILE A 154 -13.07 4.46 3.94
C ILE A 154 -13.52 3.01 3.72
N ILE A 155 -13.66 2.58 2.47
CA ILE A 155 -14.03 1.19 2.14
C ILE A 155 -13.01 0.21 2.74
N THR A 156 -11.71 0.48 2.61
CA THR A 156 -10.68 -0.41 3.16
C THR A 156 -10.71 -0.48 4.68
N LEU A 157 -10.97 0.62 5.38
CA LEU A 157 -11.13 0.63 6.83
C LEU A 157 -12.36 -0.17 7.29
N VAL A 158 -13.50 -0.02 6.60
CA VAL A 158 -14.71 -0.79 6.88
C VAL A 158 -14.46 -2.28 6.62
N MET A 159 -13.80 -2.63 5.52
CA MET A 159 -13.45 -4.02 5.23
C MET A 159 -12.48 -4.59 6.27
N ALA A 160 -11.50 -3.82 6.73
CA ALA A 160 -10.60 -4.22 7.80
C ALA A 160 -11.36 -4.58 9.08
N ASP A 161 -12.32 -3.75 9.48
CA ASP A 161 -13.17 -4.01 10.65
C ASP A 161 -14.04 -5.27 10.47
N MET A 162 -14.57 -5.49 9.27
CA MET A 162 -15.40 -6.67 8.97
C MET A 162 -14.58 -7.97 8.94
N THR A 163 -13.36 -7.93 8.42
CA THR A 163 -12.51 -9.11 8.27
C THR A 163 -11.68 -9.41 9.52
N ALA A 164 -11.47 -8.45 10.41
CA ALA A 164 -10.65 -8.59 11.62
C ALA A 164 -11.02 -9.81 12.49
N PRO A 165 -12.30 -10.13 12.77
CA PRO A 165 -12.63 -11.29 13.60
C PRO A 165 -12.23 -12.62 12.94
N ALA A 166 -12.40 -12.74 11.63
CA ALA A 166 -11.99 -13.93 10.88
C ALA A 166 -10.47 -14.09 10.83
N PHE A 167 -9.77 -12.97 10.60
CA PHE A 167 -8.32 -12.91 10.58
C PHE A 167 -7.72 -13.30 11.94
N GLN A 168 -8.19 -12.69 13.02
CA GLN A 168 -7.71 -12.93 14.37
C GLN A 168 -7.98 -14.40 14.83
N LYS A 169 -9.08 -14.97 14.36
CA LYS A 169 -9.39 -16.40 14.62
C LYS A 169 -8.47 -17.36 13.85
N PHE A 170 -8.06 -16.97 12.64
CA PHE A 170 -7.21 -17.81 11.80
C PHE A 170 -5.74 -17.76 12.23
N TYR A 171 -5.25 -16.57 12.59
CA TYR A 171 -3.88 -16.35 13.03
C TYR A 171 -3.82 -16.26 14.56
N ASP A 172 -3.31 -17.32 15.17
CA ASP A 172 -3.11 -17.36 16.61
C ASP A 172 -2.20 -16.22 17.09
N LYS A 173 -2.53 -15.55 18.20
CA LYS A 173 -1.76 -14.43 18.78
C LYS A 173 -1.77 -13.11 18.00
N MET A 174 -2.73 -12.89 17.13
CA MET A 174 -2.94 -11.65 16.38
C MET A 174 -4.13 -10.84 16.92
N ASP A 175 -4.43 -10.95 18.21
CA ASP A 175 -5.51 -10.21 18.86
C ASP A 175 -5.32 -8.69 18.69
N GLY A 176 -6.38 -8.01 18.30
CA GLY A 176 -6.38 -6.56 18.08
C GLY A 176 -5.76 -6.10 16.77
N ILE A 177 -5.27 -7.01 15.91
CA ILE A 177 -4.75 -6.66 14.58
C ILE A 177 -5.85 -6.82 13.54
N SER A 178 -5.95 -5.84 12.64
CA SER A 178 -6.77 -5.87 11.44
C SER A 178 -5.92 -5.59 10.21
N ILE A 179 -6.36 -6.05 9.04
CA ILE A 179 -5.66 -5.80 7.77
C ILE A 179 -6.50 -4.79 6.99
N PRO A 180 -6.03 -3.52 6.86
CA PRO A 180 -6.75 -2.46 6.14
C PRO A 180 -6.56 -2.53 4.62
N GLN A 181 -5.89 -3.57 4.11
CA GLN A 181 -5.55 -3.70 2.69
C GLN A 181 -5.86 -5.12 2.19
N PRO A 182 -7.14 -5.47 2.01
CA PRO A 182 -7.53 -6.82 1.60
C PRO A 182 -7.27 -7.11 0.11
N PHE A 183 -6.77 -6.14 -0.66
CA PHE A 183 -6.59 -6.23 -2.12
C PHE A 183 -5.12 -6.29 -2.56
N CYS A 184 -4.19 -6.47 -1.65
CA CYS A 184 -2.77 -6.63 -1.99
C CYS A 184 -2.38 -8.08 -2.11
#